data_8ed08b936f4904ec158b7221598155c0
#
_entry.id   8ed08b936f4904ec158b7221598155c0
#
_cell.length_a   1.000
_cell.length_b   1.000
_cell.length_c   1.000
_cell.angle_alpha   90.00
_cell.angle_beta   90.00
_cell.angle_gamma   90.00
#
_symmetry.space_group_name_H-M   'P 1'
#
loop_
_entity.id
_entity.type
_entity.pdbx_description
1 polymer ?
#
loop_
_entity_poly.entity_id
_entity_poly.type
_entity_poly.pdbx_seq_one_letter_code
_entity_poly.pdbx_strand_id
1 'polypeptide(L)'
;RLYYCVFEYNAFKDNLIDILKVWEGGLAIHGGIIFGLITVIIYCKKYKVRVLRITDFIVVPLLLGQAIGRWGNFFNQEAHGAATNLETLHRLMVPDFVIKGMDIDGVLYMPSFYFESIVCFIAFLILLVIRRGKYIKVGMPTAAYLIIYGTLRFFIEIGRTDSLMLGGFKMAQIISVTMVLVGIGMIMFMSRKGRFEDLYNDINNVDDIMF
;
A
#
# COMPACT_ATOMS: atom_id res chain seq x y z
N ARG A 1 -7.39 -3.51 -15.24
CA ARG A 1 -7.37 -4.08 -16.59
C ARG A 1 -7.20 -3.02 -17.68
N LEU A 2 -7.98 -1.92 -17.64
CA LEU A 2 -7.87 -0.83 -18.61
C LEU A 2 -6.46 -0.22 -18.61
N TYR A 3 -5.89 0.06 -17.44
CA TYR A 3 -4.52 0.55 -17.30
C TYR A 3 -3.52 -0.41 -17.96
N TYR A 4 -3.61 -1.71 -17.66
CA TYR A 4 -2.74 -2.73 -18.25
C TYR A 4 -2.84 -2.75 -19.78
N CYS A 5 -4.07 -2.75 -20.31
CA CYS A 5 -4.29 -2.80 -21.77
C CYS A 5 -3.77 -1.55 -22.51
N VAL A 6 -3.74 -0.38 -21.86
CA VAL A 6 -3.17 0.83 -22.46
C VAL A 6 -1.64 0.72 -22.58
N PHE A 7 -0.97 0.15 -21.58
CA PHE A 7 0.50 0.01 -21.60
C PHE A 7 0.98 -1.18 -22.42
N GLU A 8 0.20 -2.27 -22.46
CA GLU A 8 0.50 -3.49 -23.22
C GLU A 8 -0.39 -3.61 -24.47
N TYR A 9 -0.70 -2.48 -25.13
CA TYR A 9 -1.63 -2.44 -26.26
C TYR A 9 -1.27 -3.44 -27.37
N ASN A 10 0.02 -3.66 -27.61
CA ASN A 10 0.49 -4.61 -28.62
C ASN A 10 0.03 -6.05 -28.41
N ALA A 11 -0.24 -6.44 -27.17
CA ALA A 11 -0.77 -7.77 -26.85
C ALA A 11 -2.27 -7.94 -27.19
N PHE A 12 -2.99 -6.83 -27.39
CA PHE A 12 -4.44 -6.82 -27.59
C PHE A 12 -4.89 -6.33 -28.98
N LYS A 13 -3.96 -5.82 -29.80
CA LYS A 13 -4.27 -5.24 -31.10
C LYS A 13 -4.95 -6.22 -32.07
N ASP A 14 -4.64 -7.51 -31.97
CA ASP A 14 -5.15 -8.55 -32.85
C ASP A 14 -6.54 -9.07 -32.45
N ASN A 15 -6.91 -8.93 -31.18
CA ASN A 15 -8.22 -9.31 -30.65
C ASN A 15 -8.63 -8.45 -29.48
N LEU A 16 -9.39 -7.39 -29.73
CA LEU A 16 -9.85 -6.44 -28.71
C LEU A 16 -10.80 -7.07 -27.67
N ILE A 17 -11.42 -8.22 -27.96
CA ILE A 17 -12.30 -8.92 -27.01
C ILE A 17 -11.49 -9.43 -25.80
N ASP A 18 -10.20 -9.72 -25.99
CA ASP A 18 -9.33 -10.18 -24.91
C ASP A 18 -9.16 -9.14 -23.78
N ILE A 19 -9.43 -7.86 -24.06
CA ILE A 19 -9.47 -6.79 -23.04
C ILE A 19 -10.49 -7.11 -21.93
N LEU A 20 -11.60 -7.74 -22.26
CA LEU A 20 -12.67 -8.09 -21.34
C LEU A 20 -12.39 -9.35 -20.51
N LYS A 21 -11.40 -10.16 -20.91
CA LYS A 21 -11.07 -11.42 -20.24
C LYS A 21 -10.22 -11.19 -18.99
N VAL A 22 -10.82 -10.61 -17.94
CA VAL A 22 -10.13 -10.29 -16.67
C VAL A 22 -9.63 -11.53 -15.91
N TRP A 23 -10.21 -12.69 -16.19
CA TRP A 23 -9.84 -13.98 -15.58
C TRP A 23 -8.54 -14.57 -16.15
N GLU A 24 -8.05 -14.10 -17.27
CA GLU A 24 -6.75 -14.48 -17.84
C GLU A 24 -5.56 -13.71 -17.24
N GLY A 25 -5.81 -12.87 -16.23
CA GLY A 25 -4.78 -12.04 -15.61
C GLY A 25 -4.62 -10.68 -16.31
N GLY A 26 -3.41 -10.14 -16.35
CA GLY A 26 -3.12 -8.82 -16.94
C GLY A 26 -3.85 -7.68 -16.25
N LEU A 27 -3.74 -7.63 -14.92
CA LEU A 27 -4.31 -6.60 -14.05
C LEU A 27 -3.18 -5.76 -13.45
N ALA A 28 -3.24 -4.44 -13.64
CA ALA A 28 -2.25 -3.55 -13.03
C ALA A 28 -2.81 -2.92 -11.75
N ILE A 29 -2.06 -3.01 -10.66
CA ILE A 29 -2.42 -2.41 -9.37
C ILE A 29 -2.62 -0.89 -9.47
N HIS A 30 -1.86 -0.22 -10.34
CA HIS A 30 -1.97 1.22 -10.59
C HIS A 30 -3.36 1.62 -11.07
N GLY A 31 -3.97 0.82 -11.96
CA GLY A 31 -5.34 1.02 -12.39
C GLY A 31 -6.32 0.95 -11.23
N GLY A 32 -6.18 -0.06 -10.36
CA GLY A 32 -7.01 -0.20 -9.16
C GLY A 32 -6.90 1.01 -8.22
N ILE A 33 -5.69 1.51 -7.99
CA ILE A 33 -5.45 2.68 -7.12
C ILE A 33 -6.08 3.94 -7.73
N ILE A 34 -5.82 4.21 -9.02
CA ILE A 34 -6.32 5.42 -9.70
C ILE A 34 -7.85 5.44 -9.73
N PHE A 35 -8.48 4.36 -10.23
CA PHE A 35 -9.94 4.31 -10.32
C PHE A 35 -10.61 4.18 -8.96
N GLY A 36 -9.97 3.52 -7.98
CA GLY A 36 -10.44 3.50 -6.60
C GLY A 36 -10.47 4.90 -5.99
N LEU A 37 -9.39 5.69 -6.16
CA LEU A 37 -9.35 7.07 -5.67
C LEU A 37 -10.37 7.96 -6.37
N ILE A 38 -10.52 7.85 -7.70
CA ILE A 38 -11.55 8.57 -8.47
C ILE A 38 -12.95 8.23 -7.93
N THR A 39 -13.23 6.95 -7.68
CA THR A 39 -14.51 6.49 -7.14
C THR A 39 -14.78 7.10 -5.77
N VAL A 40 -13.79 7.11 -4.87
CA VAL A 40 -13.93 7.76 -3.55
C VAL A 40 -14.23 9.25 -3.69
N ILE A 41 -13.52 9.96 -4.59
CA ILE A 41 -13.73 11.39 -4.80
C ILE A 41 -15.16 11.67 -5.35
N ILE A 42 -15.61 10.89 -6.35
CA ILE A 42 -16.95 11.03 -6.94
C ILE A 42 -18.02 10.75 -5.88
N TYR A 43 -17.86 9.68 -5.12
CA TYR A 43 -18.75 9.31 -4.02
C TYR A 43 -18.84 10.43 -2.98
N CYS A 44 -17.70 10.93 -2.51
CA CYS A 44 -17.65 12.02 -1.53
C CYS A 44 -18.31 13.28 -2.04
N LYS A 45 -18.11 13.64 -3.32
CA LYS A 45 -18.78 14.78 -3.93
C LYS A 45 -20.30 14.60 -4.02
N LYS A 46 -20.75 13.40 -4.42
CA LYS A 46 -22.19 13.09 -4.55
C LYS A 46 -22.90 13.17 -3.22
N TYR A 47 -22.32 12.63 -2.17
CA TYR A 47 -22.93 12.55 -0.83
C TYR A 47 -22.48 13.69 0.11
N LYS A 48 -21.72 14.67 -0.40
CA LYS A 48 -21.22 15.83 0.36
C LYS A 48 -20.38 15.44 1.59
N VAL A 49 -19.69 14.28 1.53
CA VAL A 49 -18.81 13.80 2.57
C VAL A 49 -17.38 14.28 2.33
N ARG A 50 -16.62 14.53 3.38
CA ARG A 50 -15.23 14.98 3.29
C ARG A 50 -14.33 13.84 2.87
N VAL A 51 -13.58 13.98 1.75
CA VAL A 51 -12.69 12.95 1.20
C VAL A 51 -11.71 12.43 2.26
N LEU A 52 -11.08 13.33 3.02
CA LEU A 52 -10.13 12.95 4.06
C LEU A 52 -10.75 12.10 5.17
N ARG A 53 -12.05 12.28 5.46
CA ARG A 53 -12.77 11.44 6.43
C ARG A 53 -12.87 9.99 5.94
N ILE A 54 -13.22 9.82 4.68
CA ILE A 54 -13.34 8.49 4.05
C ILE A 54 -11.95 7.83 3.92
N THR A 55 -10.93 8.58 3.49
CA THR A 55 -9.57 8.02 3.41
C THR A 55 -9.04 7.58 4.77
N ASP A 56 -9.33 8.31 5.85
CA ASP A 56 -8.95 7.92 7.22
C ASP A 56 -9.55 6.57 7.65
N PHE A 57 -10.78 6.26 7.19
CA PHE A 57 -11.37 4.93 7.41
C PHE A 57 -10.71 3.85 6.56
N ILE A 58 -10.36 4.17 5.30
CA ILE A 58 -9.83 3.20 4.34
C ILE A 58 -8.38 2.81 4.66
N VAL A 59 -7.52 3.75 5.10
CA VAL A 59 -6.08 3.48 5.27
C VAL A 59 -5.77 2.42 6.32
N VAL A 60 -6.63 2.25 7.32
CA VAL A 60 -6.43 1.25 8.37
C VAL A 60 -6.60 -0.18 7.82
N PRO A 61 -7.78 -0.57 7.26
CA PRO A 61 -7.94 -1.87 6.66
C PRO A 61 -7.05 -2.06 5.42
N LEU A 62 -6.62 -0.99 4.74
CA LEU A 62 -5.69 -1.06 3.63
C LEU A 62 -4.34 -1.65 4.04
N LEU A 63 -3.77 -1.22 5.19
CA LEU A 63 -2.52 -1.80 5.71
C LEU A 63 -2.67 -3.29 6.03
N LEU A 64 -3.80 -3.70 6.60
CA LEU A 64 -4.08 -5.11 6.85
C LEU A 64 -4.19 -5.89 5.53
N GLY A 65 -4.90 -5.33 4.55
CA GLY A 65 -5.00 -5.90 3.21
C GLY A 65 -3.65 -6.02 2.52
N GLN A 66 -2.76 -5.05 2.69
CA GLN A 66 -1.39 -5.10 2.19
C GLN A 66 -0.59 -6.22 2.88
N ALA A 67 -0.68 -6.35 4.21
CA ALA A 67 -0.01 -7.42 4.94
C ALA A 67 -0.45 -8.82 4.46
N ILE A 68 -1.75 -9.04 4.28
CA ILE A 68 -2.30 -10.31 3.78
C ILE A 68 -1.94 -10.51 2.31
N GLY A 69 -2.05 -9.46 1.48
CA GLY A 69 -1.79 -9.54 0.04
C GLY A 69 -0.36 -9.95 -0.31
N ARG A 70 0.61 -9.67 0.56
CA ARG A 70 2.01 -10.11 0.38
C ARG A 70 2.17 -11.63 0.38
N TRP A 71 1.28 -12.37 1.01
CA TRP A 71 1.28 -13.83 0.93
C TRP A 71 0.92 -14.37 -0.46
N GLY A 72 0.23 -13.58 -1.29
CA GLY A 72 0.03 -13.90 -2.70
C GLY A 72 1.34 -14.09 -3.45
N ASN A 73 2.35 -13.25 -3.18
CA ASN A 73 3.69 -13.37 -3.77
C ASN A 73 4.37 -14.69 -3.38
N PHE A 74 4.12 -15.19 -2.17
CA PHE A 74 4.62 -16.50 -1.73
C PHE A 74 4.02 -17.65 -2.56
N PHE A 75 2.70 -17.64 -2.75
CA PHE A 75 2.01 -18.67 -3.53
C PHE A 75 2.36 -18.60 -5.02
N ASN A 76 2.63 -17.40 -5.54
CA ASN A 76 3.05 -17.21 -6.93
C ASN A 76 4.57 -17.37 -7.13
N GLN A 77 5.37 -17.54 -6.06
CA GLN A 77 6.83 -17.58 -6.09
C GLN A 77 7.46 -16.39 -6.83
N GLU A 78 6.89 -15.19 -6.64
CA GLU A 78 7.31 -13.95 -7.29
C GLU A 78 7.75 -12.88 -6.28
N ALA A 79 8.40 -11.81 -6.77
CA ALA A 79 8.81 -10.65 -5.96
C ALA A 79 9.66 -11.01 -4.72
N HIS A 80 10.49 -12.03 -4.84
CA HIS A 80 11.47 -12.42 -3.84
C HIS A 80 12.71 -11.49 -3.85
N GLY A 81 13.52 -11.56 -2.80
CA GLY A 81 14.81 -10.86 -2.73
C GLY A 81 15.94 -11.61 -3.42
N ALA A 82 17.17 -11.22 -3.11
CA ALA A 82 18.37 -11.87 -3.64
C ALA A 82 18.49 -13.33 -3.15
N ALA A 83 19.25 -14.14 -3.89
CA ALA A 83 19.64 -15.47 -3.46
C ALA A 83 20.35 -15.42 -2.09
N THR A 84 20.06 -16.39 -1.23
CA THR A 84 20.56 -16.43 0.14
C THR A 84 20.90 -17.87 0.56
N ASN A 85 21.27 -18.07 1.80
CA ASN A 85 21.59 -19.38 2.35
C ASN A 85 20.70 -19.70 3.58
N LEU A 86 20.63 -20.99 3.91
CA LEU A 86 19.79 -21.50 4.99
C LEU A 86 20.17 -20.91 6.35
N GLU A 87 21.46 -20.73 6.61
CA GLU A 87 21.98 -20.17 7.87
C GLU A 87 21.46 -18.73 8.09
N THR A 88 21.49 -17.92 7.04
CA THR A 88 20.95 -16.53 7.10
C THR A 88 19.47 -16.52 7.40
N LEU A 89 18.68 -17.40 6.76
CA LEU A 89 17.23 -17.48 6.98
C LEU A 89 16.90 -17.92 8.41
N HIS A 90 17.60 -18.91 8.95
CA HIS A 90 17.46 -19.33 10.35
C HIS A 90 17.86 -18.22 11.34
N ARG A 91 18.96 -17.49 11.07
CA ARG A 91 19.37 -16.35 11.89
C ARG A 91 18.33 -15.23 11.91
N LEU A 92 17.59 -15.04 10.81
CA LEU A 92 16.48 -14.10 10.69
C LEU A 92 15.14 -14.65 11.22
N MET A 93 15.16 -15.82 11.87
CA MET A 93 13.97 -16.49 12.43
C MET A 93 12.85 -16.70 11.41
N VAL A 94 13.20 -16.97 10.16
CA VAL A 94 12.22 -17.30 9.12
C VAL A 94 11.69 -18.71 9.38
N PRO A 95 10.36 -18.92 9.44
CA PRO A 95 9.78 -20.24 9.66
C PRO A 95 10.12 -21.23 8.54
N ASP A 96 10.32 -22.51 8.90
CA ASP A 96 10.73 -23.58 7.97
C ASP A 96 9.78 -23.74 6.77
N PHE A 97 8.47 -23.55 6.97
CA PHE A 97 7.51 -23.63 5.87
C PHE A 97 7.69 -22.51 4.84
N VAL A 98 8.13 -21.31 5.29
CA VAL A 98 8.46 -20.19 4.40
C VAL A 98 9.76 -20.50 3.65
N ILE A 99 10.77 -21.02 4.37
CA ILE A 99 12.06 -21.41 3.78
C ILE A 99 11.84 -22.43 2.65
N LYS A 100 11.05 -23.47 2.91
CA LYS A 100 10.70 -24.49 1.90
C LYS A 100 10.01 -23.93 0.68
N GLY A 101 9.11 -22.93 0.86
CA GLY A 101 8.41 -22.28 -0.25
C GLY A 101 9.30 -21.31 -1.04
N MET A 102 10.43 -20.88 -0.48
CA MET A 102 11.41 -20.01 -1.14
C MET A 102 12.59 -20.74 -1.75
N ASP A 103 12.56 -22.06 -1.74
CA ASP A 103 13.45 -22.90 -2.54
C ASP A 103 12.83 -23.05 -3.95
N ILE A 104 13.34 -22.24 -4.87
CA ILE A 104 12.87 -22.19 -6.25
C ILE A 104 13.99 -22.73 -7.15
N ASP A 105 13.74 -23.85 -7.82
CA ASP A 105 14.69 -24.55 -8.68
C ASP A 105 16.04 -24.86 -8.01
N GLY A 106 16.01 -25.17 -6.70
CA GLY A 106 17.20 -25.49 -5.91
C GLY A 106 18.01 -24.28 -5.44
N VAL A 107 17.49 -23.07 -5.59
CA VAL A 107 18.08 -21.83 -5.10
C VAL A 107 17.19 -21.21 -4.03
N LEU A 108 17.76 -20.97 -2.85
CA LEU A 108 17.05 -20.29 -1.76
C LEU A 108 17.05 -18.77 -1.98
N TYR A 109 15.88 -18.17 -1.91
CA TYR A 109 15.69 -16.71 -2.03
C TYR A 109 15.26 -16.08 -0.72
N MET A 110 15.63 -14.79 -0.54
CA MET A 110 15.20 -14.00 0.60
C MET A 110 13.68 -13.74 0.53
N PRO A 111 12.89 -14.11 1.56
CA PRO A 111 11.44 -13.95 1.55
C PRO A 111 11.02 -12.50 1.83
N SER A 112 11.20 -11.60 0.87
CA SER A 112 10.86 -10.18 1.01
C SER A 112 9.41 -9.98 1.40
N PHE A 113 8.49 -10.78 0.84
CA PHE A 113 7.06 -10.75 1.15
C PHE A 113 6.78 -10.97 2.65
N TYR A 114 7.54 -11.87 3.31
CA TYR A 114 7.36 -12.21 4.72
C TYR A 114 7.68 -11.01 5.63
N PHE A 115 8.82 -10.37 5.39
CA PHE A 115 9.21 -9.18 6.13
C PHE A 115 8.26 -8.00 5.83
N GLU A 116 7.88 -7.80 4.57
CA GLU A 116 6.90 -6.79 4.18
C GLU A 116 5.55 -7.01 4.88
N SER A 117 5.08 -8.26 4.96
CA SER A 117 3.83 -8.61 5.64
C SER A 117 3.87 -8.26 7.12
N ILE A 118 4.94 -8.68 7.83
CA ILE A 118 5.11 -8.38 9.26
C ILE A 118 5.12 -6.87 9.51
N VAL A 119 5.91 -6.14 8.72
CA VAL A 119 6.06 -4.69 8.88
C VAL A 119 4.76 -3.96 8.58
N CYS A 120 4.01 -4.35 7.54
CA CYS A 120 2.68 -3.81 7.26
C CYS A 120 1.68 -4.13 8.39
N PHE A 121 1.76 -5.32 8.98
CA PHE A 121 0.90 -5.69 10.10
C PHE A 121 1.23 -4.87 11.36
N ILE A 122 2.50 -4.66 11.67
CA ILE A 122 2.93 -3.77 12.77
C ILE A 122 2.45 -2.34 12.49
N ALA A 123 2.61 -1.83 11.27
CA ALA A 123 2.13 -0.52 10.88
C ALA A 123 0.60 -0.38 11.04
N PHE A 124 -0.16 -1.43 10.71
CA PHE A 124 -1.59 -1.50 10.96
C PHE A 124 -1.92 -1.36 12.46
N LEU A 125 -1.22 -2.08 13.35
CA LEU A 125 -1.42 -1.96 14.79
C LEU A 125 -1.07 -0.56 15.30
N ILE A 126 0.03 0.02 14.84
CA ILE A 126 0.43 1.39 15.18
C ILE A 126 -0.65 2.38 14.76
N LEU A 127 -1.18 2.26 13.54
CA LEU A 127 -2.22 3.15 13.04
C LEU A 127 -3.55 3.00 13.79
N LEU A 128 -3.89 1.77 14.24
CA LEU A 128 -5.03 1.53 15.14
C LEU A 128 -4.90 2.28 16.47
N VAL A 129 -3.69 2.35 17.01
CA VAL A 129 -3.42 3.10 18.25
C VAL A 129 -3.47 4.61 17.98
N ILE A 130 -2.80 5.08 16.94
CA ILE A 130 -2.78 6.50 16.56
C ILE A 130 -4.20 7.04 16.41
N ARG A 131 -5.08 6.38 15.65
CA ARG A 131 -6.45 6.84 15.39
C ARG A 131 -7.32 6.99 16.64
N ARG A 132 -6.95 6.35 17.76
CA ARG A 132 -7.65 6.47 19.05
C ARG A 132 -7.20 7.68 19.87
N GLY A 133 -6.18 8.40 19.40
CA GLY A 133 -5.66 9.57 20.10
C GLY A 133 -6.72 10.68 20.23
N LYS A 134 -6.83 11.28 21.43
CA LYS A 134 -7.85 12.30 21.76
C LYS A 134 -7.81 13.55 20.85
N TYR A 135 -6.63 13.89 20.35
CA TYR A 135 -6.40 15.12 19.57
C TYR A 135 -6.10 14.87 18.09
N ILE A 136 -6.39 13.66 17.61
CA ILE A 136 -6.21 13.33 16.21
C ILE A 136 -7.28 14.05 15.38
N LYS A 137 -6.85 14.75 14.34
CA LYS A 137 -7.71 15.49 13.42
C LYS A 137 -8.01 14.66 12.18
N VAL A 138 -9.11 15.01 11.51
CA VAL A 138 -9.49 14.42 10.21
C VAL A 138 -8.35 14.63 9.22
N GLY A 139 -7.92 13.56 8.56
CA GLY A 139 -6.77 13.50 7.64
C GLY A 139 -5.44 13.11 8.30
N MET A 140 -5.31 13.16 9.64
CA MET A 140 -4.08 12.71 10.32
C MET A 140 -3.84 11.20 10.21
N PRO A 141 -4.84 10.30 10.32
CA PRO A 141 -4.66 8.88 10.05
C PRO A 141 -4.14 8.60 8.63
N THR A 142 -4.69 9.30 7.63
CA THR A 142 -4.21 9.23 6.24
C THR A 142 -2.77 9.70 6.12
N ALA A 143 -2.44 10.83 6.74
CA ALA A 143 -1.07 11.35 6.75
C ALA A 143 -0.09 10.39 7.44
N ALA A 144 -0.48 9.81 8.58
CA ALA A 144 0.33 8.81 9.28
C ALA A 144 0.55 7.56 8.41
N TYR A 145 -0.49 7.08 7.72
CA TYR A 145 -0.36 6.00 6.74
C TYR A 145 0.68 6.33 5.66
N LEU A 146 0.59 7.52 5.05
CA LEU A 146 1.51 7.94 3.99
C LEU A 146 2.97 7.96 4.48
N ILE A 147 3.21 8.46 5.70
CA ILE A 147 4.55 8.51 6.30
C ILE A 147 5.05 7.09 6.62
N ILE A 148 4.25 6.32 7.35
CA ILE A 148 4.66 4.98 7.79
C ILE A 148 4.89 4.08 6.58
N TYR A 149 3.89 3.93 5.70
CA TYR A 149 4.00 3.05 4.55
C TYR A 149 5.05 3.53 3.54
N GLY A 150 5.13 4.84 3.27
CA GLY A 150 6.17 5.41 2.40
C GLY A 150 7.58 5.12 2.92
N THR A 151 7.82 5.32 4.22
CA THR A 151 9.11 5.00 4.85
C THR A 151 9.44 3.52 4.73
N LEU A 152 8.49 2.64 5.07
CA LEU A 152 8.67 1.20 4.99
C LEU A 152 8.95 0.75 3.56
N ARG A 153 8.18 1.22 2.60
CA ARG A 153 8.35 0.87 1.19
C ARG A 153 9.69 1.34 0.63
N PHE A 154 10.19 2.50 1.06
CA PHE A 154 11.51 2.99 0.67
C PHE A 154 12.62 2.02 1.06
N PHE A 155 12.63 1.55 2.32
CA PHE A 155 13.66 0.62 2.80
C PHE A 155 13.54 -0.77 2.18
N ILE A 156 12.33 -1.30 2.05
CA ILE A 156 12.10 -2.62 1.43
C ILE A 156 12.59 -2.65 -0.02
N GLU A 157 12.36 -1.56 -0.76
CA GLU A 157 12.79 -1.47 -2.16
C GLU A 157 14.32 -1.51 -2.34
N ILE A 158 15.10 -1.20 -1.31
CA ILE A 158 16.57 -1.31 -1.37
C ILE A 158 16.99 -2.76 -1.63
N GLY A 159 16.35 -3.72 -0.96
CA GLY A 159 16.65 -5.15 -1.06
C GLY A 159 16.03 -5.87 -2.26
N ARG A 160 15.22 -5.21 -3.06
CA ARG A 160 14.57 -5.84 -4.23
C ARG A 160 15.44 -5.79 -5.46
N THR A 161 15.43 -6.90 -6.21
CA THR A 161 16.20 -7.07 -7.46
C THR A 161 15.39 -6.75 -8.71
N ASP A 162 14.05 -6.83 -8.62
CA ASP A 162 13.08 -6.69 -9.72
C ASP A 162 12.40 -5.30 -9.77
N SER A 163 13.12 -4.25 -9.38
CA SER A 163 12.59 -2.88 -9.28
C SER A 163 12.51 -2.20 -10.65
N LEU A 164 11.38 -1.51 -10.90
CA LEU A 164 11.26 -0.61 -12.05
C LEU A 164 12.16 0.61 -11.86
N MET A 165 13.02 0.86 -12.88
CA MET A 165 13.97 1.97 -12.87
C MET A 165 13.48 3.13 -13.73
N LEU A 166 13.64 4.35 -13.25
CA LEU A 166 13.41 5.58 -14.00
C LEU A 166 14.62 6.50 -13.83
N GLY A 167 15.37 6.73 -14.92
CA GLY A 167 16.52 7.63 -14.90
C GLY A 167 17.60 7.29 -13.86
N GLY A 168 17.80 5.99 -13.55
CA GLY A 168 18.77 5.53 -12.54
C GLY A 168 18.23 5.40 -11.11
N PHE A 169 17.00 5.82 -10.86
CA PHE A 169 16.33 5.69 -9.56
C PHE A 169 15.24 4.63 -9.61
N LYS A 170 15.03 3.93 -8.49
CA LYS A 170 13.90 3.01 -8.34
C LYS A 170 12.60 3.80 -8.22
N MET A 171 11.64 3.57 -9.13
CA MET A 171 10.36 4.30 -9.17
C MET A 171 9.63 4.24 -7.83
N ALA A 172 9.63 3.08 -7.18
CA ALA A 172 8.97 2.92 -5.89
C ALA A 172 9.60 3.78 -4.79
N GLN A 173 10.90 4.07 -4.84
CA GLN A 173 11.56 4.97 -3.88
C GLN A 173 11.14 6.43 -4.09
N ILE A 174 11.03 6.87 -5.36
CA ILE A 174 10.54 8.23 -5.68
C ILE A 174 9.11 8.41 -5.15
N ILE A 175 8.23 7.44 -5.41
CA ILE A 175 6.85 7.46 -4.91
C ILE A 175 6.85 7.46 -3.37
N SER A 176 7.67 6.66 -2.74
CA SER A 176 7.78 6.56 -1.28
C SER A 176 8.18 7.90 -0.64
N VAL A 177 9.20 8.56 -1.18
CA VAL A 177 9.62 9.89 -0.72
C VAL A 177 8.48 10.91 -0.89
N THR A 178 7.82 10.90 -2.04
CA THR A 178 6.67 11.77 -2.29
C THR A 178 5.55 11.54 -1.28
N MET A 179 5.22 10.27 -0.96
CA MET A 179 4.23 9.94 0.06
C MET A 179 4.60 10.50 1.43
N VAL A 180 5.87 10.36 1.84
CA VAL A 180 6.35 10.88 3.12
C VAL A 180 6.25 12.41 3.16
N LEU A 181 6.69 13.11 2.11
CA LEU A 181 6.62 14.57 2.04
C LEU A 181 5.18 15.08 2.08
N VAL A 182 4.27 14.44 1.32
CA VAL A 182 2.84 14.76 1.35
C VAL A 182 2.26 14.53 2.74
N GLY A 183 2.56 13.41 3.38
CA GLY A 183 2.10 13.08 4.74
C GLY A 183 2.57 14.12 5.78
N ILE A 184 3.85 14.52 5.73
CA ILE A 184 4.39 15.56 6.60
C ILE A 184 3.68 16.91 6.35
N GLY A 185 3.53 17.30 5.09
CA GLY A 185 2.80 18.51 4.71
C GLY A 185 1.36 18.51 5.23
N MET A 186 0.66 17.39 5.14
CA MET A 186 -0.69 17.22 5.68
C MET A 186 -0.71 17.42 7.21
N ILE A 187 0.21 16.78 7.95
CA ILE A 187 0.29 16.97 9.41
C ILE A 187 0.56 18.42 9.77
N MET A 188 1.51 19.07 9.09
CA MET A 188 1.84 20.48 9.33
C MET A 188 0.62 21.40 9.08
N PHE A 189 -0.13 21.14 8.00
CA PHE A 189 -1.33 21.92 7.69
C PHE A 189 -2.41 21.72 8.76
N MET A 190 -2.67 20.48 9.16
CA MET A 190 -3.68 20.15 10.16
C MET A 190 -3.31 20.62 11.57
N SER A 191 -2.02 20.67 11.89
CA SER A 191 -1.50 21.15 13.18
C SER A 191 -1.75 22.64 13.39
N ARG A 192 -1.95 23.42 12.30
CA ARG A 192 -2.28 24.84 12.39
C ARG A 192 -3.70 25.12 12.88
N LYS A 193 -4.60 24.14 12.80
CA LYS A 193 -5.97 24.26 13.30
C LYS A 193 -5.98 24.23 14.83
N GLY A 194 -7.00 24.86 15.45
CA GLY A 194 -7.18 24.86 16.90
C GLY A 194 -7.19 23.45 17.50
N ARG A 195 -6.82 23.30 18.77
CA ARG A 195 -6.62 22.00 19.44
C ARG A 195 -7.84 21.09 19.38
N PHE A 196 -9.04 21.68 19.47
CA PHE A 196 -10.33 20.95 19.46
C PHE A 196 -11.08 21.08 18.14
N GLU A 197 -10.46 21.68 17.12
CA GLU A 197 -11.07 21.84 15.82
C GLU A 197 -10.84 20.58 14.96
N ASP A 198 -11.88 20.12 14.31
CA ASP A 198 -11.84 19.05 13.29
C ASP A 198 -11.32 17.71 13.82
N LEU A 199 -11.68 17.36 15.05
CA LEU A 199 -11.26 16.12 15.67
C LEU A 199 -11.82 14.89 14.96
N TYR A 200 -10.98 13.87 14.75
CA TYR A 200 -11.37 12.62 14.10
C TYR A 200 -12.43 11.85 14.90
N ASN A 201 -12.33 11.86 16.24
CA ASN A 201 -13.22 11.11 17.14
C ASN A 201 -14.37 11.98 17.71
N ASP A 202 -14.62 13.17 17.16
CA ASP A 202 -15.74 14.02 17.61
C ASP A 202 -17.04 13.47 17.02
N ILE A 203 -18.01 13.19 17.94
CA ILE A 203 -19.35 12.70 17.59
C ILE A 203 -20.11 13.73 16.73
N ASN A 204 -19.91 15.01 16.98
CA ASN A 204 -20.56 16.08 16.20
C ASN A 204 -20.06 16.16 14.75
N ASN A 205 -18.91 15.61 14.45
CA ASN A 205 -18.40 15.49 13.08
C ASN A 205 -18.91 14.24 12.33
N VAL A 206 -19.71 13.39 12.99
CA VAL A 206 -20.32 12.21 12.36
C VAL A 206 -21.52 12.61 11.49
N ASP A 207 -22.14 13.77 11.76
CA ASP A 207 -23.23 14.30 10.96
C ASP A 207 -22.83 14.67 9.51
N ASP A 208 -21.52 14.75 9.23
CA ASP A 208 -20.98 14.87 7.87
C ASP A 208 -21.09 13.55 7.05
N ILE A 209 -21.58 12.47 7.66
CA ILE A 209 -21.85 11.19 7.01
C ILE A 209 -23.38 10.99 7.00
N MET A 210 -24.08 11.77 6.22
CA MET A 210 -25.48 11.44 5.90
C MET A 210 -25.49 10.32 4.85
N PHE A 211 -26.00 9.15 5.25
CA PHE A 211 -26.32 8.04 4.37
C PHE A 211 -27.53 8.38 3.49
#